data_8f84c96627f508dc419e5e5017adb911
#
_entry.id   8f84c96627f508dc419e5e5017adb911
#
_cell.length_a   1.000
_cell.length_b   1.000
_cell.length_c   1.000
_cell.angle_alpha   90.00
_cell.angle_beta   90.00
_cell.angle_gamma   90.00
#
_symmetry.space_group_name_H-M   'P 1'
#
loop_
_entity.id
_entity.type
_entity.pdbx_description
1 polymer ?
#
loop_
_entity_poly.entity_id
_entity_poly.type
_entity_poly.pdbx_seq_one_letter_code
_entity_poly.pdbx_strand_id
1 'polypeptide(L)'
;MRQEIKKAIEKLYQKEIDFDVLTGDKFGDYASNAPMVLKTGNPVEAAEKIAEELKQSEKFNQYVKKTEIANPGFLNFWLSEKILRDELKEILKKKSSYAKISEDKGKIQIEFISANPTGPLTLANGRGGFMGDVLANILEFQGYKVEREYYVNDIGNQILTLGKSILAASGLIKNEENFYKGDYVKEWAKKHKAIAEKNRNNPLKLGQSAAADFLKEIKSVVKKAKINFDRWTSENRHIHKKSFVKKALAIFKKAGLTYEKDGALWLKTTDFGDEKDRVLTTQDNFPTYFLADAGHFLETKSRGFNSKIMILGPDHHGYVKRAAAAAKIIGIENFEAIITQAMRLVSKGEEIKMSKRKGEFVTFEELIKEAGLDATRFFFLTHSAETHMDFDLDLAKEQSMKNPVYYAQYAAVRVKSILRKSQISNSKSKTKIDLKLLNTPEDMDLMRQLARFPEAAGVAGEKRQPQILARYVLELARQFHNFYEKERIIGEEKNIMAARLALIQATLIIFKNTFKLLGISIPDKM
;
A
#
# COMPACT_ATOMS: atom_id res chain seq x y z
N MET A 1 21.33 -4.29 5.29
CA MET A 1 22.52 -3.43 5.49
C MET A 1 22.22 -2.19 6.33
N ARG A 2 21.20 -1.39 5.99
CA ARG A 2 20.76 -0.24 6.82
C ARG A 2 20.63 -0.60 8.30
N GLN A 3 19.93 -1.69 8.60
CA GLN A 3 19.74 -2.16 9.98
C GLN A 3 21.04 -2.62 10.66
N GLU A 4 21.99 -3.15 9.92
CA GLU A 4 23.30 -3.52 10.50
C GLU A 4 24.12 -2.29 10.86
N ILE A 5 24.08 -1.23 10.03
CA ILE A 5 24.72 0.06 10.35
C ILE A 5 24.04 0.66 11.59
N LYS A 6 22.70 0.68 11.63
CA LYS A 6 21.94 1.19 12.77
C LYS A 6 22.30 0.43 14.06
N LYS A 7 22.24 -0.90 14.06
CA LYS A 7 22.60 -1.74 15.20
C LYS A 7 24.06 -1.57 15.65
N ALA A 8 24.97 -1.37 14.70
CA ALA A 8 26.38 -1.14 15.04
C ALA A 8 26.54 0.17 15.84
N ILE A 9 25.88 1.26 15.39
CA ILE A 9 25.92 2.54 16.10
C ILE A 9 25.20 2.45 17.45
N GLU A 10 23.99 1.86 17.51
CA GLU A 10 23.24 1.67 18.78
C GLU A 10 24.02 0.84 19.81
N LYS A 11 24.75 -0.17 19.36
CA LYS A 11 25.60 -1.00 20.22
C LYS A 11 26.72 -0.20 20.89
N LEU A 12 27.30 0.79 20.19
CA LEU A 12 28.34 1.66 20.76
C LEU A 12 27.81 2.47 21.93
N TYR A 13 26.54 2.91 21.84
CA TYR A 13 25.92 3.74 22.87
C TYR A 13 25.07 2.97 23.87
N GLN A 14 24.98 1.63 23.74
CA GLN A 14 24.20 0.72 24.60
C GLN A 14 22.74 1.15 24.81
N LYS A 15 22.15 1.81 23.83
CA LYS A 15 20.76 2.27 23.82
C LYS A 15 20.22 2.34 22.41
N GLU A 16 18.88 2.24 22.28
CA GLU A 16 18.18 2.60 21.06
C GLU A 16 18.24 4.12 20.85
N ILE A 17 18.56 4.54 19.65
CA ILE A 17 18.68 5.93 19.27
C ILE A 17 17.79 6.16 18.05
N ASP A 18 16.97 7.21 18.10
CA ASP A 18 16.14 7.60 16.98
C ASP A 18 16.95 8.46 16.00
N PHE A 19 17.61 7.81 15.06
CA PHE A 19 18.37 8.44 14.00
C PHE A 19 18.10 7.77 12.65
N ASP A 20 18.36 8.51 11.58
CA ASP A 20 18.19 8.01 10.24
C ASP A 20 19.49 7.42 9.67
N VAL A 21 19.33 6.30 8.94
CA VAL A 21 20.31 5.80 7.98
C VAL A 21 19.64 5.85 6.61
N LEU A 22 20.00 6.84 5.81
CA LEU A 22 19.43 7.09 4.49
C LEU A 22 20.28 6.44 3.41
N THR A 23 19.65 6.07 2.30
CA THR A 23 20.37 5.70 1.08
C THR A 23 20.97 6.94 0.45
N GLY A 24 22.30 6.91 0.20
CA GLY A 24 23.01 7.98 -0.47
C GLY A 24 23.18 7.72 -1.98
N ASP A 25 23.19 8.78 -2.77
CA ASP A 25 23.49 8.69 -4.21
C ASP A 25 24.83 9.33 -4.55
N LYS A 26 25.12 10.51 -3.98
CA LYS A 26 26.38 11.25 -4.24
C LYS A 26 27.45 11.06 -3.16
N PHE A 27 27.04 10.71 -1.94
CA PHE A 27 27.88 10.71 -0.76
C PHE A 27 27.99 9.32 -0.11
N GLY A 28 28.05 8.27 -0.93
CA GLY A 28 28.11 6.89 -0.46
C GLY A 28 26.82 6.11 -0.67
N ASP A 29 26.85 4.83 -0.30
CA ASP A 29 25.69 3.94 -0.40
C ASP A 29 24.66 4.22 0.71
N TYR A 30 25.15 4.68 1.87
CA TYR A 30 24.34 5.08 3.02
C TYR A 30 24.91 6.33 3.69
N ALA A 31 24.01 7.12 4.29
CA ALA A 31 24.36 8.26 5.12
C ALA A 31 23.61 8.20 6.45
N SER A 32 24.25 8.59 7.55
CA SER A 32 23.61 8.63 8.87
C SER A 32 23.78 10.00 9.52
N ASN A 33 22.70 10.49 10.16
CA ASN A 33 22.68 11.70 10.97
C ASN A 33 22.85 11.42 12.47
N ALA A 34 23.23 10.20 12.86
CA ALA A 34 23.40 9.81 14.25
C ALA A 34 24.24 10.79 15.09
N PRO A 35 25.38 11.33 14.62
CA PRO A 35 26.17 12.28 15.39
C PRO A 35 25.41 13.55 15.79
N MET A 36 24.55 14.04 14.91
CA MET A 36 23.72 15.23 15.16
C MET A 36 22.58 14.95 16.15
N VAL A 37 22.00 13.75 16.08
CA VAL A 37 20.89 13.33 16.95
C VAL A 37 21.35 13.04 18.37
N LEU A 38 22.59 12.56 18.54
CA LEU A 38 23.16 12.22 19.85
C LEU A 38 23.40 13.44 20.74
N LYS A 39 23.57 14.66 20.16
CA LYS A 39 23.77 15.92 20.89
C LYS A 39 24.91 15.84 21.95
N THR A 40 25.98 15.12 21.65
CA THR A 40 27.12 14.90 22.57
C THR A 40 28.22 15.93 22.41
N GLY A 41 27.92 17.16 21.98
CA GLY A 41 28.86 18.21 21.68
C GLY A 41 28.94 18.55 20.20
N ASN A 42 30.17 18.75 19.68
CA ASN A 42 30.38 19.02 18.26
C ASN A 42 30.02 17.79 17.40
N PRO A 43 29.06 17.89 16.46
CA PRO A 43 28.64 16.74 15.65
C PRO A 43 29.75 16.13 14.80
N VAL A 44 30.74 16.91 14.37
CA VAL A 44 31.88 16.41 13.61
C VAL A 44 32.79 15.54 14.48
N GLU A 45 33.13 15.99 15.70
CA GLU A 45 33.90 15.19 16.68
C GLU A 45 33.16 13.91 17.07
N ALA A 46 31.84 13.98 17.24
CA ALA A 46 31.02 12.81 17.49
C ALA A 46 31.06 11.83 16.29
N ALA A 47 31.06 12.34 15.06
CA ALA A 47 31.17 11.53 13.86
C ALA A 47 32.51 10.84 13.75
N GLU A 48 33.62 11.56 14.08
CA GLU A 48 34.98 10.99 14.11
C GLU A 48 35.07 9.85 15.09
N LYS A 49 34.57 10.04 16.32
CA LYS A 49 34.55 9.00 17.35
C LYS A 49 33.74 7.77 16.91
N ILE A 50 32.55 7.96 16.38
CA ILE A 50 31.71 6.85 15.86
C ILE A 50 32.45 6.12 14.73
N ALA A 51 33.04 6.85 13.79
CA ALA A 51 33.76 6.25 12.67
C ALA A 51 34.97 5.41 13.11
N GLU A 52 35.75 5.87 14.11
CA GLU A 52 36.86 5.14 14.69
C GLU A 52 36.41 3.86 15.40
N GLU A 53 35.36 3.94 16.22
CA GLU A 53 34.82 2.80 16.94
C GLU A 53 34.22 1.77 15.97
N LEU A 54 33.52 2.19 14.92
CA LEU A 54 32.98 1.30 13.88
C LEU A 54 34.09 0.56 13.13
N LYS A 55 35.24 1.19 12.87
CA LYS A 55 36.41 0.55 12.23
C LYS A 55 37.00 -0.59 13.03
N GLN A 56 36.81 -0.64 14.35
CA GLN A 56 37.27 -1.74 15.20
C GLN A 56 36.37 -3.00 15.07
N SER A 57 35.20 -2.90 14.47
CA SER A 57 34.30 -4.04 14.28
C SER A 57 34.64 -4.80 12.99
N GLU A 58 35.18 -6.03 13.11
CA GLU A 58 35.43 -6.90 11.96
C GLU A 58 34.17 -7.12 11.12
N LYS A 59 33.02 -7.29 11.77
CA LYS A 59 31.75 -7.46 11.08
C LYS A 59 31.40 -6.23 10.25
N PHE A 60 31.57 -5.02 10.79
CA PHE A 60 31.31 -3.77 10.08
C PHE A 60 32.24 -3.62 8.86
N ASN A 61 33.52 -3.91 9.03
CA ASN A 61 34.53 -3.81 7.97
C ASN A 61 34.31 -4.83 6.83
N GLN A 62 33.56 -5.92 7.06
CA GLN A 62 33.12 -6.81 5.98
C GLN A 62 32.08 -6.16 5.08
N TYR A 63 31.23 -5.25 5.62
CA TYR A 63 30.15 -4.60 4.89
C TYR A 63 30.58 -3.27 4.28
N VAL A 64 31.43 -2.51 4.99
CA VAL A 64 31.77 -1.13 4.65
C VAL A 64 33.26 -1.04 4.31
N LYS A 65 33.57 -0.60 3.09
CA LYS A 65 34.97 -0.40 2.65
C LYS A 65 35.50 0.98 3.00
N LYS A 66 34.62 1.97 3.15
CA LYS A 66 35.00 3.38 3.39
C LYS A 66 33.89 4.05 4.19
N THR A 67 34.32 4.85 5.18
CA THR A 67 33.49 5.80 5.91
C THR A 67 34.07 7.19 5.75
N GLU A 68 33.24 8.17 5.40
CA GLU A 68 33.61 9.58 5.33
C GLU A 68 32.66 10.43 6.18
N ILE A 69 33.25 11.52 6.72
CA ILE A 69 32.50 12.49 7.50
C ILE A 69 32.23 13.70 6.62
N ALA A 70 30.97 14.11 6.57
CA ALA A 70 30.56 15.32 5.85
C ALA A 70 29.89 16.30 6.81
N ASN A 71 30.18 17.60 6.62
CA ASN A 71 29.52 18.64 7.42
C ASN A 71 28.02 18.63 7.30
N PRO A 72 27.27 18.88 8.40
CA PRO A 72 27.75 19.24 9.74
C PRO A 72 27.97 18.05 10.71
N GLY A 73 28.21 16.84 10.24
CA GLY A 73 28.41 15.64 11.05
C GLY A 73 27.72 14.39 10.49
N PHE A 74 27.48 14.36 9.18
CA PHE A 74 26.99 13.14 8.53
C PHE A 74 28.09 12.08 8.44
N LEU A 75 27.72 10.83 8.68
CA LEU A 75 28.53 9.65 8.41
C LEU A 75 28.10 9.02 7.09
N ASN A 76 28.97 9.00 6.10
CA ASN A 76 28.74 8.40 4.79
C ASN A 76 29.49 7.07 4.68
N PHE A 77 28.80 6.04 4.18
CA PHE A 77 29.31 4.68 4.12
C PHE A 77 29.29 4.15 2.69
N TRP A 78 30.40 3.55 2.27
CA TRP A 78 30.51 2.84 0.99
C TRP A 78 30.58 1.33 1.25
N LEU A 79 29.74 0.59 0.60
CA LEU A 79 29.70 -0.86 0.72
C LEU A 79 30.94 -1.53 0.10
N SER A 80 31.35 -2.63 0.70
CA SER A 80 32.42 -3.44 0.13
C SER A 80 31.92 -4.25 -1.07
N GLU A 81 32.77 -4.47 -2.05
CA GLU A 81 32.44 -5.31 -3.21
C GLU A 81 32.14 -6.76 -2.80
N LYS A 82 32.76 -7.23 -1.71
CA LYS A 82 32.50 -8.56 -1.16
C LYS A 82 31.03 -8.71 -0.77
N ILE A 83 30.47 -7.74 -0.02
CA ILE A 83 29.08 -7.84 0.42
C ILE A 83 28.10 -7.78 -0.76
N LEU A 84 28.39 -6.97 -1.78
CA LEU A 84 27.55 -6.88 -2.97
C LEU A 84 27.52 -8.23 -3.73
N ARG A 85 28.68 -8.88 -3.84
CA ARG A 85 28.78 -10.22 -4.46
C ARG A 85 28.11 -11.31 -3.62
N ASP A 86 28.17 -11.22 -2.30
CA ASP A 86 27.53 -12.17 -1.38
C ASP A 86 25.99 -11.99 -1.41
N GLU A 87 25.48 -10.74 -1.46
CA GLU A 87 24.06 -10.46 -1.69
C GLU A 87 23.59 -11.01 -3.06
N LEU A 88 24.39 -10.85 -4.10
CA LEU A 88 24.07 -11.42 -5.41
C LEU A 88 23.91 -12.94 -5.35
N LYS A 89 24.80 -13.66 -4.62
CA LYS A 89 24.67 -15.11 -4.39
C LYS A 89 23.38 -15.46 -3.63
N GLU A 90 23.05 -14.69 -2.59
CA GLU A 90 21.83 -14.91 -1.82
C GLU A 90 20.55 -14.68 -2.66
N ILE A 91 20.54 -13.68 -3.54
CA ILE A 91 19.43 -13.46 -4.48
C ILE A 91 19.25 -14.69 -5.37
N LEU A 92 20.34 -15.16 -5.98
CA LEU A 92 20.32 -16.32 -6.87
C LEU A 92 19.88 -17.61 -6.16
N LYS A 93 20.29 -17.79 -4.90
CA LYS A 93 19.94 -18.93 -4.06
C LYS A 93 18.48 -18.89 -3.59
N LYS A 94 18.04 -17.80 -3.02
CA LYS A 94 16.70 -17.65 -2.41
C LYS A 94 15.59 -17.32 -3.41
N LYS A 95 15.91 -16.74 -4.56
CA LYS A 95 14.96 -16.41 -5.64
C LYS A 95 13.74 -15.62 -5.13
N SER A 96 12.54 -16.19 -5.26
CA SER A 96 11.29 -15.54 -4.83
C SER A 96 11.15 -15.36 -3.31
N SER A 97 11.94 -16.08 -2.52
CA SER A 97 11.98 -15.92 -1.06
C SER A 97 13.09 -14.99 -0.59
N TYR A 98 13.89 -14.42 -1.47
CA TYR A 98 14.91 -13.44 -1.09
C TYR A 98 14.25 -12.24 -0.40
N ALA A 99 14.80 -11.85 0.74
CA ALA A 99 14.31 -10.80 1.62
C ALA A 99 12.94 -11.04 2.29
N LYS A 100 12.25 -12.15 1.96
CA LYS A 100 10.99 -12.49 2.65
C LYS A 100 11.29 -12.89 4.09
N ILE A 101 10.58 -12.26 5.03
CA ILE A 101 10.67 -12.61 6.46
C ILE A 101 9.77 -13.80 6.71
N SER A 102 10.34 -14.87 7.28
CA SER A 102 9.60 -16.09 7.63
C SER A 102 9.12 -16.11 9.09
N GLU A 103 9.66 -15.21 9.93
CA GLU A 103 9.24 -15.04 11.32
C GLU A 103 7.80 -14.52 11.39
N ASP A 104 7.00 -15.10 12.28
CA ASP A 104 5.61 -14.67 12.51
C ASP A 104 5.60 -13.37 13.33
N LYS A 105 5.24 -12.27 12.67
CA LYS A 105 5.11 -10.94 13.29
C LYS A 105 3.71 -10.65 13.83
N GLY A 106 2.85 -11.66 13.86
CA GLY A 106 1.49 -11.52 14.34
C GLY A 106 0.47 -11.22 13.23
N LYS A 107 -0.77 -10.95 13.67
CA LYS A 107 -1.91 -10.75 12.79
C LYS A 107 -2.23 -9.28 12.65
N ILE A 108 -2.52 -8.85 11.43
CA ILE A 108 -2.97 -7.49 11.13
C ILE A 108 -4.15 -7.53 10.17
N GLN A 109 -5.17 -6.74 10.43
CA GLN A 109 -6.29 -6.55 9.51
C GLN A 109 -6.10 -5.23 8.77
N ILE A 110 -6.31 -5.26 7.45
CA ILE A 110 -6.33 -4.06 6.61
C ILE A 110 -7.71 -3.92 5.99
N GLU A 111 -8.39 -2.84 6.32
CA GLU A 111 -9.68 -2.46 5.73
C GLU A 111 -9.45 -1.38 4.68
N PHE A 112 -9.97 -1.58 3.48
CA PHE A 112 -9.81 -0.61 2.40
C PHE A 112 -10.94 -0.71 1.36
N ILE A 113 -11.10 0.31 0.53
CA ILE A 113 -12.27 0.58 -0.33
C ILE A 113 -13.51 0.82 0.52
N SER A 114 -14.10 -0.19 1.10
CA SER A 114 -15.30 -0.17 1.97
C SER A 114 -16.37 0.82 1.48
N ALA A 115 -16.51 0.94 0.15
CA ALA A 115 -17.49 1.83 -0.46
C ALA A 115 -18.91 1.29 -0.23
N ASN A 116 -19.84 2.19 0.08
CA ASN A 116 -21.24 1.83 0.26
C ASN A 116 -21.81 1.24 -1.04
N PRO A 117 -22.58 0.17 -0.97
CA PRO A 117 -23.16 -0.50 -2.15
C PRO A 117 -24.35 0.29 -2.72
N THR A 118 -24.13 1.59 -2.96
CA THR A 118 -25.15 2.52 -3.48
C THR A 118 -24.86 2.96 -4.92
N GLY A 119 -23.88 2.34 -5.56
CA GLY A 119 -23.48 2.60 -6.95
C GLY A 119 -22.10 2.06 -7.28
N PRO A 120 -21.57 2.35 -8.48
CA PRO A 120 -20.28 1.88 -8.94
C PRO A 120 -19.10 2.48 -8.15
N LEU A 121 -17.95 1.78 -8.17
CA LEU A 121 -16.72 2.26 -7.57
C LEU A 121 -16.18 3.49 -8.33
N THR A 122 -15.73 4.49 -7.57
CA THR A 122 -15.10 5.71 -8.10
C THR A 122 -13.59 5.53 -8.23
N LEU A 123 -12.92 6.48 -8.88
CA LEU A 123 -11.46 6.50 -8.98
C LEU A 123 -10.78 6.57 -7.60
N ALA A 124 -11.35 7.32 -6.66
CA ALA A 124 -10.84 7.41 -5.29
C ALA A 124 -10.87 6.03 -4.59
N ASN A 125 -11.93 5.24 -4.81
CA ASN A 125 -11.99 3.87 -4.32
C ASN A 125 -10.88 2.99 -4.94
N GLY A 126 -10.59 3.17 -6.23
CA GLY A 126 -9.50 2.48 -6.93
C GLY A 126 -8.13 2.81 -6.35
N ARG A 127 -7.86 4.09 -6.04
CA ARG A 127 -6.61 4.53 -5.40
C ARG A 127 -6.41 3.87 -4.05
N GLY A 128 -7.40 3.96 -3.16
CA GLY A 128 -7.37 3.29 -1.85
C GLY A 128 -7.29 1.77 -1.97
N GLY A 129 -7.94 1.21 -3.00
CA GLY A 129 -7.94 -0.23 -3.28
C GLY A 129 -6.56 -0.77 -3.65
N PHE A 130 -5.86 -0.14 -4.59
CA PHE A 130 -4.51 -0.57 -4.97
C PHE A 130 -3.49 -0.33 -3.86
N MET A 131 -3.63 0.78 -3.13
CA MET A 131 -2.78 1.05 -1.99
C MET A 131 -2.94 -0.03 -0.91
N GLY A 132 -4.18 -0.39 -0.56
CA GLY A 132 -4.47 -1.40 0.46
C GLY A 132 -3.98 -2.79 0.06
N ASP A 133 -4.23 -3.19 -1.19
CA ASP A 133 -3.80 -4.48 -1.72
C ASP A 133 -2.27 -4.62 -1.72
N VAL A 134 -1.55 -3.58 -2.16
CA VAL A 134 -0.07 -3.58 -2.19
C VAL A 134 0.51 -3.51 -0.78
N LEU A 135 -0.07 -2.70 0.12
CA LEU A 135 0.37 -2.66 1.51
C LEU A 135 0.19 -4.02 2.18
N ALA A 136 -0.91 -4.72 1.91
CA ALA A 136 -1.14 -6.07 2.40
C ALA A 136 -0.06 -7.05 1.89
N ASN A 137 0.26 -7.01 0.58
CA ASN A 137 1.33 -7.84 0.01
C ASN A 137 2.69 -7.57 0.66
N ILE A 138 3.02 -6.30 0.93
CA ILE A 138 4.26 -5.91 1.59
C ILE A 138 4.32 -6.43 3.02
N LEU A 139 3.24 -6.30 3.78
CA LEU A 139 3.18 -6.77 5.17
C LEU A 139 3.24 -8.31 5.27
N GLU A 140 2.59 -9.03 4.35
CA GLU A 140 2.75 -10.49 4.24
C GLU A 140 4.19 -10.90 3.91
N PHE A 141 4.85 -10.13 3.02
CA PHE A 141 6.25 -10.34 2.72
C PHE A 141 7.16 -10.10 3.92
N GLN A 142 6.76 -9.21 4.82
CA GLN A 142 7.44 -8.90 6.08
C GLN A 142 7.09 -9.86 7.23
N GLY A 143 6.30 -10.91 7.01
CA GLY A 143 6.01 -11.94 7.99
C GLY A 143 4.72 -11.74 8.79
N TYR A 144 3.90 -10.74 8.48
CA TYR A 144 2.57 -10.59 9.08
C TYR A 144 1.56 -11.56 8.46
N LYS A 145 0.61 -12.03 9.26
CA LYS A 145 -0.61 -12.67 8.78
C LYS A 145 -1.65 -11.59 8.53
N VAL A 146 -1.85 -11.24 7.28
CA VAL A 146 -2.74 -10.14 6.89
C VAL A 146 -4.12 -10.68 6.52
N GLU A 147 -5.17 -10.02 7.02
CA GLU A 147 -6.54 -10.19 6.54
C GLU A 147 -6.97 -8.91 5.83
N ARG A 148 -7.36 -9.02 4.56
CA ARG A 148 -7.92 -7.94 3.75
C ARG A 148 -9.42 -7.91 3.93
N GLU A 149 -9.94 -6.83 4.51
CA GLU A 149 -11.36 -6.66 4.78
C GLU A 149 -12.00 -5.60 3.90
N TYR A 150 -13.19 -5.93 3.38
CA TYR A 150 -14.13 -4.97 2.83
C TYR A 150 -15.33 -4.88 3.78
N TYR A 151 -15.54 -3.70 4.37
CA TYR A 151 -16.72 -3.42 5.19
C TYR A 151 -17.89 -2.99 4.30
N VAL A 152 -19.01 -3.72 4.38
CA VAL A 152 -20.21 -3.50 3.58
C VAL A 152 -21.27 -2.84 4.44
N ASN A 153 -21.49 -1.55 4.25
CA ASN A 153 -22.60 -0.83 4.88
C ASN A 153 -23.90 -1.11 4.10
N ASP A 154 -24.59 -2.18 4.48
CA ASP A 154 -25.81 -2.69 3.83
C ASP A 154 -27.08 -2.36 4.62
N ILE A 155 -27.03 -1.35 5.52
CA ILE A 155 -28.13 -0.88 6.36
C ILE A 155 -28.06 0.65 6.56
N GLY A 156 -29.11 1.24 7.10
CA GLY A 156 -29.15 2.67 7.49
C GLY A 156 -29.59 3.61 6.38
N ASN A 157 -29.35 4.93 6.61
CA ASN A 157 -29.94 5.99 5.80
C ASN A 157 -29.53 5.97 4.33
N GLN A 158 -28.30 5.55 4.00
CA GLN A 158 -27.86 5.50 2.60
C GLN A 158 -28.59 4.45 1.79
N ILE A 159 -28.90 3.30 2.40
CA ILE A 159 -29.68 2.24 1.77
C ILE A 159 -31.15 2.67 1.62
N LEU A 160 -31.68 3.37 2.63
CA LEU A 160 -33.03 3.95 2.54
C LEU A 160 -33.11 5.00 1.42
N THR A 161 -32.11 5.89 1.33
CA THR A 161 -32.00 6.90 0.27
C THR A 161 -31.88 6.26 -1.11
N LEU A 162 -31.12 5.17 -1.25
CA LEU A 162 -31.04 4.41 -2.50
C LEU A 162 -32.42 3.89 -2.92
N GLY A 163 -33.16 3.30 -1.99
CA GLY A 163 -34.51 2.81 -2.27
C GLY A 163 -35.46 3.94 -2.70
N LYS A 164 -35.43 5.10 -2.03
CA LYS A 164 -36.20 6.28 -2.42
C LYS A 164 -35.78 6.80 -3.80
N SER A 165 -34.47 6.84 -4.09
CA SER A 165 -33.94 7.25 -5.40
C SER A 165 -34.46 6.37 -6.55
N ILE A 166 -34.53 5.05 -6.31
CA ILE A 166 -35.07 4.11 -7.28
C ILE A 166 -36.57 4.32 -7.47
N LEU A 167 -37.34 4.55 -6.39
CA LEU A 167 -38.76 4.87 -6.50
C LEU A 167 -38.99 6.15 -7.31
N ALA A 168 -38.19 7.17 -7.10
CA ALA A 168 -38.27 8.42 -7.87
C ALA A 168 -37.92 8.19 -9.35
N ALA A 169 -36.82 7.44 -9.62
CA ALA A 169 -36.45 7.06 -10.99
C ALA A 169 -37.48 6.20 -11.70
N SER A 170 -38.32 5.45 -10.94
CA SER A 170 -39.45 4.70 -11.47
C SER A 170 -40.74 5.52 -11.63
N GLY A 171 -40.74 6.81 -11.28
CA GLY A 171 -41.92 7.69 -11.33
C GLY A 171 -42.95 7.41 -10.23
N LEU A 172 -42.58 6.66 -9.19
CA LEU A 172 -43.49 6.24 -8.11
C LEU A 172 -43.57 7.25 -6.96
N ILE A 173 -42.55 8.09 -6.80
CA ILE A 173 -42.52 9.22 -5.87
C ILE A 173 -41.86 10.42 -6.51
N LYS A 174 -42.00 11.62 -5.90
CA LYS A 174 -41.35 12.83 -6.35
C LYS A 174 -39.85 12.74 -6.09
N ASN A 175 -39.03 13.28 -7.01
CA ASN A 175 -37.58 13.35 -6.87
C ASN A 175 -37.20 14.44 -5.86
N GLU A 176 -36.16 14.17 -5.04
CA GLU A 176 -35.61 15.13 -4.06
C GLU A 176 -34.12 15.39 -4.35
N GLU A 177 -33.59 16.49 -3.80
CA GLU A 177 -32.24 16.96 -4.10
C GLU A 177 -31.17 15.97 -3.59
N ASN A 178 -31.40 15.35 -2.45
CA ASN A 178 -30.49 14.40 -1.78
C ASN A 178 -30.51 12.99 -2.37
N PHE A 179 -31.36 12.72 -3.38
CA PHE A 179 -31.44 11.39 -4.00
C PHE A 179 -30.27 11.17 -4.99
N TYR A 180 -29.87 9.90 -5.14
CA TYR A 180 -28.90 9.48 -6.15
C TYR A 180 -29.47 9.66 -7.56
N LYS A 181 -28.74 10.39 -8.42
CA LYS A 181 -29.22 10.82 -9.75
C LYS A 181 -28.48 10.18 -10.93
N GLY A 182 -27.49 9.31 -10.65
CA GLY A 182 -26.69 8.65 -11.67
C GLY A 182 -27.52 7.72 -12.57
N ASP A 183 -27.07 7.52 -13.82
CA ASP A 183 -27.76 6.66 -14.78
C ASP A 183 -27.89 5.22 -14.30
N TYR A 184 -26.94 4.73 -13.50
CA TYR A 184 -27.01 3.42 -12.87
C TYR A 184 -28.26 3.21 -12.00
N VAL A 185 -28.80 4.28 -11.39
CA VAL A 185 -30.08 4.21 -10.64
C VAL A 185 -31.26 4.05 -11.58
N LYS A 186 -31.28 4.83 -12.69
CA LYS A 186 -32.33 4.78 -13.71
C LYS A 186 -32.35 3.42 -14.42
N GLU A 187 -31.16 2.89 -14.77
CA GLU A 187 -31.00 1.59 -15.40
C GLU A 187 -31.49 0.47 -14.50
N TRP A 188 -31.10 0.51 -13.22
CA TRP A 188 -31.56 -0.47 -12.25
C TRP A 188 -33.09 -0.40 -12.08
N ALA A 189 -33.65 0.81 -11.94
CA ALA A 189 -35.08 1.04 -11.84
C ALA A 189 -35.87 0.49 -13.06
N LYS A 190 -35.36 0.75 -14.27
CA LYS A 190 -35.94 0.25 -15.53
C LYS A 190 -35.90 -1.27 -15.59
N LYS A 191 -34.78 -1.89 -15.26
CA LYS A 191 -34.57 -3.35 -15.28
C LYS A 191 -35.44 -4.08 -14.24
N HIS A 192 -35.70 -3.45 -13.09
CA HIS A 192 -36.35 -4.08 -11.95
C HIS A 192 -37.69 -3.41 -11.57
N LYS A 193 -38.43 -2.91 -12.57
CA LYS A 193 -39.68 -2.16 -12.38
C LYS A 193 -40.68 -2.88 -11.45
N ALA A 194 -40.90 -4.18 -11.65
CA ALA A 194 -41.79 -4.98 -10.81
C ALA A 194 -41.34 -5.05 -9.33
N ILE A 195 -40.03 -5.06 -9.07
CA ILE A 195 -39.47 -5.03 -7.70
C ILE A 195 -39.74 -3.66 -7.07
N ALA A 196 -39.55 -2.57 -7.83
CA ALA A 196 -39.83 -1.21 -7.37
C ALA A 196 -41.30 -1.03 -6.99
N GLU A 197 -42.23 -1.46 -7.87
CA GLU A 197 -43.67 -1.41 -7.62
C GLU A 197 -44.08 -2.23 -6.39
N LYS A 198 -43.60 -3.47 -6.26
CA LYS A 198 -43.87 -4.35 -5.11
C LYS A 198 -43.39 -3.75 -3.78
N ASN A 199 -42.31 -2.98 -3.79
CA ASN A 199 -41.72 -2.38 -2.59
C ASN A 199 -42.00 -0.87 -2.47
N ARG A 200 -43.02 -0.33 -3.15
CA ARG A 200 -43.38 1.09 -3.13
C ARG A 200 -43.50 1.66 -1.72
N ASN A 201 -44.08 0.91 -0.80
CA ASN A 201 -44.27 1.31 0.60
C ASN A 201 -43.14 0.85 1.52
N ASN A 202 -42.05 0.26 1.00
CA ASN A 202 -40.91 -0.20 1.77
C ASN A 202 -39.60 0.15 1.07
N PRO A 203 -39.23 1.45 1.02
CA PRO A 203 -38.00 1.91 0.34
C PRO A 203 -36.71 1.31 0.92
N LEU A 204 -36.68 0.99 2.21
CA LEU A 204 -35.50 0.34 2.81
C LEU A 204 -35.27 -1.07 2.20
N LYS A 205 -36.32 -1.86 2.07
CA LYS A 205 -36.24 -3.20 1.45
C LYS A 205 -35.88 -3.12 -0.04
N LEU A 206 -36.37 -2.11 -0.74
CA LEU A 206 -35.99 -1.85 -2.14
C LEU A 206 -34.53 -1.49 -2.25
N GLY A 207 -34.05 -0.58 -1.39
CA GLY A 207 -32.64 -0.21 -1.32
C GLY A 207 -31.72 -1.38 -1.01
N GLN A 208 -32.12 -2.27 -0.09
CA GLN A 208 -31.36 -3.49 0.21
C GLN A 208 -31.28 -4.44 -0.99
N SER A 209 -32.37 -4.56 -1.79
CA SER A 209 -32.33 -5.35 -3.02
C SER A 209 -31.37 -4.80 -4.06
N ALA A 210 -31.39 -3.49 -4.27
CA ALA A 210 -30.48 -2.81 -5.20
C ALA A 210 -29.02 -2.85 -4.69
N ALA A 211 -28.81 -2.62 -3.40
CA ALA A 211 -27.48 -2.70 -2.79
C ALA A 211 -26.86 -4.10 -2.94
N ALA A 212 -27.66 -5.16 -2.88
CA ALA A 212 -27.19 -6.52 -3.11
C ALA A 212 -26.68 -6.73 -4.56
N ASP A 213 -27.32 -6.10 -5.54
CA ASP A 213 -26.89 -6.16 -6.94
C ASP A 213 -25.65 -5.29 -7.17
N PHE A 214 -25.63 -4.04 -6.69
CA PHE A 214 -24.43 -3.20 -6.76
C PHE A 214 -23.23 -3.83 -6.04
N LEU A 215 -23.45 -4.55 -4.95
CA LEU A 215 -22.36 -5.28 -4.28
C LEU A 215 -21.80 -6.40 -5.18
N LYS A 216 -22.63 -7.07 -5.99
CA LYS A 216 -22.13 -8.05 -6.98
C LYS A 216 -21.29 -7.37 -8.06
N GLU A 217 -21.71 -6.20 -8.54
CA GLU A 217 -20.95 -5.40 -9.50
C GLU A 217 -19.61 -4.95 -8.89
N ILE A 218 -19.62 -4.41 -7.66
CA ILE A 218 -18.39 -4.03 -6.92
C ILE A 218 -17.44 -5.23 -6.83
N LYS A 219 -17.92 -6.42 -6.45
CA LYS A 219 -17.09 -7.63 -6.39
C LYS A 219 -16.51 -8.01 -7.75
N SER A 220 -17.26 -7.82 -8.83
CA SER A 220 -16.79 -8.06 -10.19
C SER A 220 -15.66 -7.11 -10.58
N VAL A 221 -15.83 -5.81 -10.30
CA VAL A 221 -14.80 -4.78 -10.58
C VAL A 221 -13.53 -5.02 -9.77
N VAL A 222 -13.66 -5.30 -8.47
CA VAL A 222 -12.55 -5.64 -7.58
C VAL A 222 -11.77 -6.86 -8.10
N LYS A 223 -12.47 -7.90 -8.57
CA LYS A 223 -11.84 -9.07 -9.19
C LYS A 223 -11.11 -8.73 -10.50
N LYS A 224 -11.71 -7.88 -11.37
CA LYS A 224 -11.06 -7.37 -12.59
C LYS A 224 -9.82 -6.56 -12.28
N ALA A 225 -9.84 -5.79 -11.19
CA ALA A 225 -8.70 -5.03 -10.68
C ALA A 225 -7.61 -5.92 -10.03
N LYS A 226 -7.82 -7.24 -9.95
CA LYS A 226 -6.94 -8.19 -9.24
C LYS A 226 -6.67 -7.76 -7.79
N ILE A 227 -7.66 -7.20 -7.14
CA ILE A 227 -7.66 -6.92 -5.71
C ILE A 227 -8.39 -8.09 -5.03
N ASN A 228 -7.78 -8.65 -3.98
CA ASN A 228 -8.36 -9.75 -3.25
C ASN A 228 -8.81 -9.29 -1.86
N PHE A 229 -9.98 -9.77 -1.42
CA PHE A 229 -10.46 -9.62 -0.07
C PHE A 229 -10.68 -11.00 0.56
N ASP A 230 -10.13 -11.18 1.75
CA ASP A 230 -10.32 -12.41 2.53
C ASP A 230 -11.69 -12.39 3.22
N ARG A 231 -12.18 -11.16 3.51
CA ARG A 231 -13.43 -10.97 4.23
C ARG A 231 -14.28 -9.82 3.67
N TRP A 232 -15.60 -10.10 3.58
CA TRP A 232 -16.65 -9.13 3.28
C TRP A 232 -17.56 -9.04 4.49
N THR A 233 -17.39 -8.01 5.31
CA THR A 233 -18.13 -7.85 6.56
C THR A 233 -19.39 -7.03 6.32
N SER A 234 -20.56 -7.66 6.32
CA SER A 234 -21.85 -6.99 6.28
C SER A 234 -22.16 -6.38 7.64
N GLU A 235 -22.43 -5.07 7.69
CA GLU A 235 -22.81 -4.38 8.91
C GLU A 235 -24.06 -4.99 9.54
N ASN A 236 -25.10 -5.21 8.73
CA ASN A 236 -26.34 -5.81 9.19
C ASN A 236 -26.14 -7.22 9.77
N ARG A 237 -25.50 -8.11 8.97
CA ARG A 237 -25.38 -9.54 9.31
C ARG A 237 -24.36 -9.80 10.41
N HIS A 238 -23.19 -9.17 10.33
CA HIS A 238 -22.05 -9.50 11.18
C HIS A 238 -21.96 -8.62 12.42
N ILE A 239 -22.47 -7.38 12.38
CA ILE A 239 -22.39 -6.44 13.48
C ILE A 239 -23.71 -6.35 14.24
N HIS A 240 -24.80 -5.97 13.57
CA HIS A 240 -26.11 -5.80 14.22
C HIS A 240 -26.74 -7.12 14.64
N LYS A 241 -26.93 -8.09 13.72
CA LYS A 241 -27.58 -9.37 14.05
C LYS A 241 -26.79 -10.23 15.04
N LYS A 242 -25.46 -10.09 15.09
CA LYS A 242 -24.61 -10.76 16.10
C LYS A 242 -24.43 -9.95 17.39
N SER A 243 -25.18 -8.85 17.52
CA SER A 243 -25.24 -8.02 18.72
C SER A 243 -23.91 -7.38 19.13
N PHE A 244 -22.95 -7.18 18.21
CA PHE A 244 -21.69 -6.54 18.54
C PHE A 244 -21.86 -5.09 18.97
N VAL A 245 -22.85 -4.36 18.44
CA VAL A 245 -23.22 -3.02 18.90
C VAL A 245 -23.59 -3.02 20.39
N LYS A 246 -24.47 -3.95 20.81
CA LYS A 246 -24.87 -4.10 22.21
C LYS A 246 -23.70 -4.52 23.12
N LYS A 247 -22.85 -5.42 22.63
CA LYS A 247 -21.65 -5.88 23.37
C LYS A 247 -20.65 -4.75 23.55
N ALA A 248 -20.39 -3.91 22.54
CA ALA A 248 -19.50 -2.76 22.64
C ALA A 248 -20.05 -1.75 23.67
N LEU A 249 -21.34 -1.46 23.62
CA LEU A 249 -22.00 -0.60 24.62
C LEU A 249 -21.84 -1.14 26.05
N ALA A 250 -21.99 -2.45 26.24
CA ALA A 250 -21.81 -3.09 27.56
C ALA A 250 -20.36 -2.96 28.06
N ILE A 251 -19.36 -3.09 27.18
CA ILE A 251 -17.95 -2.87 27.52
C ILE A 251 -17.75 -1.43 28.01
N PHE A 252 -18.25 -0.43 27.29
CA PHE A 252 -18.10 0.97 27.65
C PHE A 252 -18.75 1.30 28.99
N LYS A 253 -19.97 0.78 29.24
CA LYS A 253 -20.67 0.93 30.52
C LYS A 253 -19.90 0.26 31.67
N LYS A 254 -19.44 -0.96 31.49
CA LYS A 254 -18.66 -1.69 32.50
C LYS A 254 -17.35 -1.00 32.85
N ALA A 255 -16.73 -0.33 31.87
CA ALA A 255 -15.50 0.44 32.09
C ALA A 255 -15.74 1.78 32.77
N GLY A 256 -16.99 2.20 33.05
CA GLY A 256 -17.32 3.50 33.66
C GLY A 256 -17.07 4.70 32.75
N LEU A 257 -16.99 4.45 31.43
CA LEU A 257 -16.64 5.46 30.43
C LEU A 257 -17.87 6.17 29.82
N THR A 258 -19.07 5.86 30.30
CA THR A 258 -20.32 6.43 29.78
C THR A 258 -20.97 7.38 30.78
N TYR A 259 -21.67 8.41 30.28
CA TYR A 259 -22.50 9.32 31.06
C TYR A 259 -23.71 9.79 30.25
N GLU A 260 -24.74 10.22 30.93
CA GLU A 260 -25.95 10.80 30.31
C GLU A 260 -25.83 12.31 30.25
N LYS A 261 -26.15 12.88 29.09
CA LYS A 261 -26.26 14.34 28.90
C LYS A 261 -27.29 14.61 27.80
N ASP A 262 -28.17 15.60 28.05
CA ASP A 262 -29.21 16.05 27.12
C ASP A 262 -30.08 14.88 26.61
N GLY A 263 -30.40 13.91 27.49
CA GLY A 263 -31.19 12.71 27.15
C GLY A 263 -30.49 11.67 26.29
N ALA A 264 -29.23 11.87 25.93
CA ALA A 264 -28.42 10.96 25.15
C ALA A 264 -27.32 10.31 26.00
N LEU A 265 -26.88 9.10 25.61
CA LEU A 265 -25.74 8.42 26.25
C LEU A 265 -24.44 8.76 25.51
N TRP A 266 -23.46 9.23 26.25
CA TRP A 266 -22.15 9.66 25.74
C TRP A 266 -21.02 8.75 26.19
N LEU A 267 -19.94 8.72 25.39
CA LEU A 267 -18.67 8.05 25.70
C LEU A 267 -17.58 9.09 25.91
N LYS A 268 -16.79 8.96 26.97
CA LYS A 268 -15.62 9.78 27.30
C LYS A 268 -14.45 9.47 26.35
N THR A 269 -14.55 9.88 25.10
CA THR A 269 -13.49 9.63 24.11
C THR A 269 -12.34 10.60 24.24
N THR A 270 -12.53 11.75 24.90
CA THR A 270 -11.47 12.73 25.21
C THR A 270 -10.35 12.13 26.05
N ASP A 271 -10.66 11.23 26.99
CA ASP A 271 -9.69 10.51 27.81
C ASP A 271 -8.75 9.60 26.99
N PHE A 272 -9.10 9.37 25.72
CA PHE A 272 -8.37 8.50 24.78
C PHE A 272 -7.82 9.26 23.57
N GLY A 273 -7.82 10.60 23.62
CA GLY A 273 -7.19 11.44 22.59
C GLY A 273 -8.12 11.95 21.48
N ASP A 274 -9.45 11.79 21.63
CA ASP A 274 -10.42 12.46 20.75
C ASP A 274 -10.57 13.95 21.15
N GLU A 275 -11.09 14.77 20.26
CA GLU A 275 -11.27 16.22 20.47
C GLU A 275 -12.48 16.53 21.35
N LYS A 276 -13.46 15.64 21.37
CA LYS A 276 -14.70 15.76 22.18
C LYS A 276 -15.29 14.39 22.42
N ASP A 277 -16.09 14.28 23.47
CA ASP A 277 -16.86 13.07 23.75
C ASP A 277 -17.90 12.79 22.67
N ARG A 278 -18.28 11.54 22.52
CA ARG A 278 -19.15 11.09 21.42
C ARG A 278 -20.45 10.45 21.92
N VAL A 279 -21.53 10.78 21.22
CA VAL A 279 -22.84 10.17 21.48
C VAL A 279 -22.81 8.71 21.03
N LEU A 280 -23.18 7.80 21.92
CA LEU A 280 -23.37 6.37 21.65
C LEU A 280 -24.81 6.06 21.23
N THR A 281 -25.79 6.58 21.98
CA THR A 281 -27.21 6.47 21.64
C THR A 281 -27.88 7.83 21.72
N THR A 282 -28.81 8.09 20.80
CA THR A 282 -29.63 9.30 20.77
C THR A 282 -30.65 9.32 21.91
N GLN A 283 -31.38 10.44 22.07
CA GLN A 283 -32.48 10.57 23.05
C GLN A 283 -33.55 9.46 22.88
N ASP A 284 -33.80 9.02 21.67
CA ASP A 284 -34.73 7.92 21.35
C ASP A 284 -34.09 6.53 21.53
N ASN A 285 -32.93 6.44 22.19
CA ASN A 285 -32.16 5.20 22.39
C ASN A 285 -31.69 4.49 21.11
N PHE A 286 -31.63 5.18 19.97
CA PHE A 286 -31.05 4.61 18.74
C PHE A 286 -29.53 4.66 18.76
N PRO A 287 -28.84 3.57 18.40
CA PRO A 287 -27.39 3.55 18.29
C PRO A 287 -26.91 4.49 17.17
N THR A 288 -25.87 5.27 17.45
CA THR A 288 -25.19 6.10 16.45
C THR A 288 -24.28 5.26 15.55
N TYR A 289 -23.87 5.82 14.41
CA TYR A 289 -22.85 5.20 13.56
C TYR A 289 -21.55 4.94 14.32
N PHE A 290 -21.18 5.82 15.23
CA PHE A 290 -19.98 5.65 16.06
C PHE A 290 -20.06 4.39 16.95
N LEU A 291 -21.22 4.08 17.51
CA LEU A 291 -21.40 2.85 18.28
C LEU A 291 -21.39 1.61 17.38
N ALA A 292 -21.86 1.73 16.14
CA ALA A 292 -21.75 0.64 15.15
C ALA A 292 -20.28 0.38 14.77
N ASP A 293 -19.47 1.44 14.60
CA ASP A 293 -18.03 1.31 14.36
C ASP A 293 -17.32 0.62 15.54
N ALA A 294 -17.66 0.99 16.78
CA ALA A 294 -17.14 0.29 17.96
C ALA A 294 -17.53 -1.21 17.97
N GLY A 295 -18.75 -1.51 17.53
CA GLY A 295 -19.20 -2.90 17.33
C GLY A 295 -18.38 -3.64 16.29
N HIS A 296 -17.99 -2.97 15.21
CA HIS A 296 -17.11 -3.53 14.18
C HIS A 296 -15.69 -3.78 14.72
N PHE A 297 -15.12 -2.84 15.48
CA PHE A 297 -13.82 -3.05 16.13
C PHE A 297 -13.85 -4.24 17.10
N LEU A 298 -14.93 -4.40 17.85
CA LEU A 298 -15.12 -5.55 18.75
C LEU A 298 -15.24 -6.87 17.96
N GLU A 299 -15.90 -6.87 16.83
CA GLU A 299 -15.97 -8.03 15.92
C GLU A 299 -14.56 -8.40 15.41
N THR A 300 -13.79 -7.41 14.97
CA THR A 300 -12.39 -7.58 14.55
C THR A 300 -11.54 -8.15 15.69
N LYS A 301 -11.63 -7.58 16.89
CA LYS A 301 -10.93 -8.08 18.09
C LYS A 301 -11.32 -9.51 18.42
N SER A 302 -12.61 -9.86 18.33
CA SER A 302 -13.11 -11.22 18.64
C SER A 302 -12.54 -12.31 17.72
N ARG A 303 -11.98 -11.93 16.57
CA ARG A 303 -11.28 -12.82 15.62
C ARG A 303 -9.77 -12.89 15.87
N GLY A 304 -9.30 -12.24 16.92
CA GLY A 304 -7.90 -12.29 17.36
C GLY A 304 -6.99 -11.29 16.65
N PHE A 305 -7.53 -10.18 16.14
CA PHE A 305 -6.75 -9.07 15.60
C PHE A 305 -6.57 -7.97 16.65
N ASN A 306 -5.32 -7.68 16.99
CA ASN A 306 -4.94 -6.57 17.88
C ASN A 306 -4.38 -5.39 17.08
N SER A 307 -4.18 -5.57 15.78
CA SER A 307 -3.68 -4.54 14.88
C SER A 307 -4.64 -4.37 13.71
N LYS A 308 -5.05 -3.12 13.42
CA LYS A 308 -5.96 -2.76 12.33
C LYS A 308 -5.47 -1.51 11.62
N ILE A 309 -5.40 -1.59 10.30
CA ILE A 309 -5.16 -0.43 9.42
C ILE A 309 -6.44 -0.17 8.64
N MET A 310 -6.87 1.09 8.60
CA MET A 310 -7.99 1.53 7.75
C MET A 310 -7.47 2.51 6.70
N ILE A 311 -7.82 2.29 5.43
CA ILE A 311 -7.51 3.22 4.34
C ILE A 311 -8.80 3.94 3.94
N LEU A 312 -8.83 5.23 4.17
CA LEU A 312 -10.03 6.07 4.11
C LEU A 312 -9.88 7.18 3.08
N GLY A 313 -10.98 7.71 2.60
CA GLY A 313 -11.01 8.89 1.73
C GLY A 313 -10.77 10.20 2.47
N PRO A 314 -10.61 11.32 1.75
CA PRO A 314 -10.26 12.62 2.32
C PRO A 314 -11.34 13.23 3.21
N ASP A 315 -12.57 12.83 3.06
CA ASP A 315 -13.73 13.24 3.85
C ASP A 315 -13.75 12.64 5.28
N HIS A 316 -12.84 11.72 5.59
CA HIS A 316 -12.75 11.03 6.87
C HIS A 316 -11.74 11.62 7.87
N HIS A 317 -11.11 12.79 7.62
CA HIS A 317 -10.15 13.39 8.56
C HIS A 317 -10.71 13.52 9.98
N GLY A 318 -11.95 14.02 10.14
CA GLY A 318 -12.60 14.16 11.45
C GLY A 318 -13.01 12.82 12.10
N TYR A 319 -12.86 11.71 11.40
CA TYR A 319 -13.19 10.37 11.89
C TYR A 319 -12.04 9.72 12.65
N VAL A 320 -10.80 9.99 12.27
CA VAL A 320 -9.60 9.25 12.71
C VAL A 320 -9.45 9.22 14.23
N LYS A 321 -9.51 10.37 14.90
CA LYS A 321 -9.30 10.46 16.37
C LYS A 321 -10.36 9.69 17.15
N ARG A 322 -11.64 9.82 16.75
CA ARG A 322 -12.73 9.09 17.42
C ARG A 322 -12.66 7.59 17.18
N ALA A 323 -12.25 7.15 15.97
CA ALA A 323 -12.05 5.74 15.66
C ALA A 323 -10.90 5.14 16.48
N ALA A 324 -9.78 5.87 16.59
CA ALA A 324 -8.62 5.47 17.40
C ALA A 324 -8.99 5.34 18.89
N ALA A 325 -9.76 6.28 19.44
CA ALA A 325 -10.25 6.22 20.80
C ALA A 325 -11.14 4.97 21.03
N ALA A 326 -12.11 4.72 20.14
CA ALA A 326 -12.97 3.54 20.23
C ALA A 326 -12.18 2.24 20.11
N ALA A 327 -11.25 2.14 19.15
CA ALA A 327 -10.39 0.99 18.94
C ALA A 327 -9.56 0.68 20.19
N LYS A 328 -8.96 1.70 20.80
CA LYS A 328 -8.16 1.57 22.02
C LYS A 328 -9.00 1.06 23.20
N ILE A 329 -10.20 1.60 23.42
CA ILE A 329 -11.10 1.16 24.50
C ILE A 329 -11.56 -0.29 24.27
N ILE A 330 -11.79 -0.70 23.03
CA ILE A 330 -12.16 -2.09 22.66
C ILE A 330 -10.97 -3.05 22.79
N GLY A 331 -9.72 -2.53 22.85
CA GLY A 331 -8.51 -3.32 23.01
C GLY A 331 -7.82 -3.69 21.69
N ILE A 332 -8.02 -2.91 20.63
CA ILE A 332 -7.15 -2.94 19.44
C ILE A 332 -5.95 -2.04 19.76
N GLU A 333 -4.81 -2.67 20.01
CA GLU A 333 -3.60 -2.01 20.53
C GLU A 333 -2.94 -1.11 19.48
N ASN A 334 -2.90 -1.58 18.24
CA ASN A 334 -2.28 -0.90 17.11
C ASN A 334 -3.34 -0.55 16.07
N PHE A 335 -3.93 0.64 16.20
CA PHE A 335 -4.87 1.19 15.24
C PHE A 335 -4.20 2.28 14.41
N GLU A 336 -4.27 2.16 13.09
CA GLU A 336 -3.78 3.16 12.14
C GLU A 336 -4.89 3.53 11.16
N ALA A 337 -5.03 4.80 10.84
CA ALA A 337 -5.89 5.27 9.75
C ALA A 337 -5.05 6.06 8.74
N ILE A 338 -5.07 5.64 7.49
CA ILE A 338 -4.36 6.27 6.37
C ILE A 338 -5.39 7.00 5.53
N ILE A 339 -5.26 8.31 5.42
CA ILE A 339 -6.16 9.13 4.62
C ILE A 339 -5.57 9.30 3.22
N THR A 340 -6.31 8.86 2.21
CA THR A 340 -5.95 9.12 0.81
C THR A 340 -6.51 10.45 0.36
N GLN A 341 -5.66 11.31 -0.20
CA GLN A 341 -6.10 12.61 -0.73
C GLN A 341 -6.87 12.47 -2.04
N ALA A 342 -7.59 13.53 -2.39
CA ALA A 342 -8.33 13.61 -3.65
C ALA A 342 -7.41 13.48 -4.87
N MET A 343 -7.99 13.02 -5.97
CA MET A 343 -7.31 12.91 -7.26
C MET A 343 -8.14 13.57 -8.35
N ARG A 344 -7.45 14.03 -9.38
CA ARG A 344 -8.06 14.53 -10.61
C ARG A 344 -7.67 13.62 -11.78
N LEU A 345 -8.59 13.43 -12.70
CA LEU A 345 -8.29 12.79 -13.99
C LEU A 345 -7.98 13.89 -15.01
N VAL A 346 -6.83 13.77 -15.66
CA VAL A 346 -6.35 14.77 -16.62
C VAL A 346 -6.17 14.12 -17.99
N SER A 347 -6.57 14.80 -19.07
CA SER A 347 -6.27 14.44 -20.46
C SER A 347 -5.99 15.71 -21.25
N LYS A 348 -4.97 15.71 -22.10
CA LYS A 348 -4.49 16.85 -22.89
C LYS A 348 -4.22 18.11 -22.06
N GLY A 349 -3.77 17.92 -20.82
CA GLY A 349 -3.49 19.00 -19.87
C GLY A 349 -4.71 19.61 -19.20
N GLU A 350 -5.93 19.13 -19.49
CA GLU A 350 -7.17 19.63 -18.91
C GLU A 350 -7.80 18.59 -17.96
N GLU A 351 -8.43 19.07 -16.90
CA GLU A 351 -9.15 18.21 -15.97
C GLU A 351 -10.44 17.68 -16.62
N ILE A 352 -10.60 16.37 -16.66
CA ILE A 352 -11.87 15.73 -16.98
C ILE A 352 -12.79 15.90 -15.79
N LYS A 353 -13.75 16.82 -15.89
CA LYS A 353 -14.70 17.12 -14.81
C LYS A 353 -15.55 15.91 -14.47
N MET A 354 -15.50 15.52 -13.21
CA MET A 354 -16.27 14.42 -12.66
C MET A 354 -17.32 14.95 -11.69
N SER A 355 -18.58 14.69 -11.90
CA SER A 355 -19.65 15.10 -11.00
C SER A 355 -20.66 13.99 -10.73
N LYS A 356 -20.54 13.35 -9.54
CA LYS A 356 -21.55 12.37 -9.08
C LYS A 356 -22.97 12.93 -9.07
N ARG A 357 -23.13 14.23 -8.79
CA ARG A 357 -24.47 14.88 -8.74
C ARG A 357 -25.11 15.04 -10.12
N LYS A 358 -24.31 15.15 -11.18
CA LYS A 358 -24.78 15.26 -12.56
C LYS A 358 -24.84 13.89 -13.27
N GLY A 359 -24.37 12.81 -12.64
CA GLY A 359 -24.25 11.50 -13.27
C GLY A 359 -23.05 11.35 -14.21
N GLU A 360 -22.22 12.37 -14.31
CA GLU A 360 -21.02 12.41 -15.16
C GLU A 360 -19.79 12.11 -14.30
N PHE A 361 -19.39 10.86 -14.18
CA PHE A 361 -18.14 10.50 -13.54
C PHE A 361 -17.54 9.25 -14.19
N VAL A 362 -16.23 9.26 -14.36
CA VAL A 362 -15.49 8.08 -14.79
C VAL A 362 -15.42 7.09 -13.63
N THR A 363 -15.91 5.89 -13.86
CA THR A 363 -15.84 4.81 -12.87
C THR A 363 -14.44 4.21 -12.82
N PHE A 364 -14.13 3.54 -11.73
CA PHE A 364 -12.88 2.81 -11.61
C PHE A 364 -12.73 1.71 -12.68
N GLU A 365 -13.83 1.06 -13.05
CA GLU A 365 -13.85 0.05 -14.10
C GLU A 365 -13.53 0.65 -15.48
N GLU A 366 -14.11 1.80 -15.79
CA GLU A 366 -13.84 2.52 -17.06
C GLU A 366 -12.38 2.95 -17.15
N LEU A 367 -11.78 3.46 -16.06
CA LEU A 367 -10.37 3.81 -16.05
C LEU A 367 -9.48 2.59 -16.33
N ILE A 368 -9.76 1.45 -15.69
CA ILE A 368 -9.01 0.20 -15.96
C ILE A 368 -9.16 -0.23 -17.42
N LYS A 369 -10.35 -0.08 -18.00
CA LYS A 369 -10.60 -0.42 -19.41
C LYS A 369 -9.85 0.49 -20.36
N GLU A 370 -9.77 1.78 -20.05
CA GLU A 370 -9.13 2.80 -20.89
C GLU A 370 -7.59 2.77 -20.81
N ALA A 371 -7.04 2.79 -19.60
CA ALA A 371 -5.59 2.88 -19.39
C ALA A 371 -4.90 1.51 -19.25
N GLY A 372 -5.66 0.45 -19.06
CA GLY A 372 -5.15 -0.86 -18.71
C GLY A 372 -4.87 -1.02 -17.22
N LEU A 373 -4.95 -2.26 -16.73
CA LEU A 373 -4.84 -2.55 -15.29
C LEU A 373 -3.48 -2.17 -14.70
N ASP A 374 -2.38 -2.58 -15.35
CA ASP A 374 -1.03 -2.37 -14.83
C ASP A 374 -0.68 -0.88 -14.78
N ALA A 375 -1.05 -0.11 -15.81
CA ALA A 375 -0.84 1.33 -15.85
C ALA A 375 -1.68 2.02 -14.77
N THR A 376 -2.99 1.71 -14.67
CA THR A 376 -3.85 2.28 -13.63
C THR A 376 -3.30 2.00 -12.24
N ARG A 377 -2.90 0.77 -11.95
CA ARG A 377 -2.35 0.37 -10.64
C ARG A 377 -1.04 1.11 -10.35
N PHE A 378 -0.12 1.14 -11.31
CA PHE A 378 1.19 1.76 -11.11
C PHE A 378 1.08 3.26 -10.86
N PHE A 379 0.29 3.98 -11.67
CA PHE A 379 0.11 5.42 -11.51
C PHE A 379 -0.44 5.77 -10.13
N PHE A 380 -1.45 5.04 -9.63
CA PHE A 380 -1.97 5.24 -8.27
C PHE A 380 -0.92 4.99 -7.17
N LEU A 381 0.07 4.14 -7.43
CA LEU A 381 1.13 3.80 -6.49
C LEU A 381 2.36 4.73 -6.57
N THR A 382 2.43 5.67 -7.51
CA THR A 382 3.58 6.58 -7.63
C THR A 382 3.59 7.69 -6.59
N HIS A 383 2.44 8.00 -5.99
CA HIS A 383 2.25 9.07 -5.01
C HIS A 383 1.92 8.51 -3.62
N SER A 384 2.32 9.25 -2.57
CA SER A 384 1.91 8.91 -1.21
C SER A 384 0.40 9.12 -1.01
N ALA A 385 -0.17 8.48 0.00
CA ALA A 385 -1.58 8.67 0.35
C ALA A 385 -1.94 10.15 0.54
N GLU A 386 -1.07 10.88 1.23
CA GLU A 386 -1.26 12.26 1.66
C GLU A 386 -1.10 13.29 0.52
N THR A 387 -0.69 12.87 -0.66
CA THR A 387 -0.43 13.78 -1.78
C THR A 387 -1.62 13.81 -2.72
N HIS A 388 -2.11 15.01 -3.08
CA HIS A 388 -3.00 15.16 -4.22
C HIS A 388 -2.32 14.63 -5.48
N MET A 389 -3.08 13.98 -6.36
CA MET A 389 -2.52 13.46 -7.59
C MET A 389 -3.38 13.81 -8.80
N ASP A 390 -2.71 14.12 -9.89
CA ASP A 390 -3.29 14.16 -11.21
C ASP A 390 -2.99 12.83 -11.91
N PHE A 391 -4.03 12.13 -12.32
CA PHE A 391 -3.89 10.94 -13.13
C PHE A 391 -3.94 11.34 -14.60
N ASP A 392 -2.78 11.33 -15.23
CA ASP A 392 -2.64 11.63 -16.65
C ASP A 392 -3.03 10.40 -17.49
N LEU A 393 -4.23 10.45 -18.08
CA LEU A 393 -4.79 9.36 -18.85
C LEU A 393 -4.02 9.12 -20.16
N ASP A 394 -3.54 10.18 -20.81
CA ASP A 394 -2.82 10.04 -22.06
C ASP A 394 -1.46 9.41 -21.83
N LEU A 395 -0.73 9.87 -20.81
CA LEU A 395 0.53 9.25 -20.41
C LEU A 395 0.35 7.78 -19.97
N ALA A 396 -0.73 7.48 -19.25
CA ALA A 396 -1.01 6.12 -18.81
C ALA A 396 -1.31 5.16 -19.97
N LYS A 397 -1.85 5.66 -21.07
CA LYS A 397 -2.13 4.90 -22.32
C LYS A 397 -0.93 4.81 -23.25
N GLU A 398 0.09 5.65 -23.06
CA GLU A 398 1.24 5.73 -23.97
C GLU A 398 2.12 4.48 -23.84
N GLN A 399 2.41 3.85 -24.97
CA GLN A 399 3.33 2.70 -25.05
C GLN A 399 4.74 3.18 -25.43
N SER A 400 5.35 3.96 -24.57
CA SER A 400 6.69 4.51 -24.73
C SER A 400 7.46 4.59 -23.44
N MET A 401 8.74 4.90 -23.53
CA MET A 401 9.64 5.05 -22.38
C MET A 401 9.26 6.24 -21.46
N LYS A 402 8.34 7.11 -21.87
CA LYS A 402 7.81 8.17 -21.02
C LYS A 402 6.83 7.63 -19.98
N ASN A 403 6.10 6.57 -20.32
CA ASN A 403 5.18 5.91 -19.39
C ASN A 403 5.99 5.09 -18.37
N PRO A 404 5.94 5.41 -17.07
CA PRO A 404 6.80 4.78 -16.07
C PRO A 404 6.56 3.28 -15.92
N VAL A 405 5.33 2.78 -16.05
CA VAL A 405 5.09 1.33 -15.97
C VAL A 405 5.63 0.62 -17.21
N TYR A 406 5.45 1.21 -18.40
CA TYR A 406 6.01 0.69 -19.63
C TYR A 406 7.54 0.61 -19.54
N TYR A 407 8.18 1.68 -19.05
CA TYR A 407 9.63 1.74 -18.84
C TYR A 407 10.14 0.59 -17.96
N ALA A 408 9.49 0.36 -16.81
CA ALA A 408 9.88 -0.70 -15.90
C ALA A 408 9.61 -2.11 -16.48
N GLN A 409 8.45 -2.29 -17.14
CA GLN A 409 8.11 -3.57 -17.80
C GLN A 409 9.05 -3.87 -18.95
N TYR A 410 9.40 -2.87 -19.77
CA TYR A 410 10.35 -3.03 -20.88
C TYR A 410 11.72 -3.50 -20.38
N ALA A 411 12.24 -2.94 -19.29
CA ALA A 411 13.48 -3.41 -18.68
C ALA A 411 13.39 -4.89 -18.29
N ALA A 412 12.32 -5.29 -17.60
CA ALA A 412 12.13 -6.69 -17.20
C ALA A 412 11.99 -7.65 -18.40
N VAL A 413 11.28 -7.25 -19.44
CA VAL A 413 11.15 -8.04 -20.70
C VAL A 413 12.49 -8.16 -21.42
N ARG A 414 13.28 -7.09 -21.45
CA ARG A 414 14.63 -7.10 -22.01
C ARG A 414 15.54 -8.08 -21.28
N VAL A 415 15.51 -8.07 -19.95
CA VAL A 415 16.23 -9.04 -19.11
C VAL A 415 15.81 -10.48 -19.44
N LYS A 416 14.50 -10.78 -19.55
CA LYS A 416 13.98 -12.09 -19.97
C LYS A 416 14.53 -12.48 -21.35
N SER A 417 14.55 -11.56 -22.29
CA SER A 417 15.02 -11.80 -23.67
C SER A 417 16.51 -12.17 -23.73
N ILE A 418 17.36 -11.44 -22.95
CA ILE A 418 18.80 -11.74 -22.86
C ILE A 418 19.02 -13.16 -22.33
N LEU A 419 18.37 -13.53 -21.24
CA LEU A 419 18.49 -14.85 -20.64
C LEU A 419 18.01 -15.95 -21.59
N ARG A 420 16.92 -15.74 -22.33
CA ARG A 420 16.45 -16.70 -23.32
C ARG A 420 17.45 -16.89 -24.46
N LYS A 421 18.02 -15.81 -24.98
CA LYS A 421 19.03 -15.88 -26.04
C LYS A 421 20.31 -16.59 -25.56
N SER A 422 20.72 -16.36 -24.31
CA SER A 422 21.92 -17.01 -23.76
C SER A 422 21.75 -18.51 -23.56
N GLN A 423 20.55 -19.02 -23.24
CA GLN A 423 20.26 -20.46 -23.11
C GLN A 423 20.39 -21.18 -24.44
N ILE A 424 19.97 -20.54 -25.53
CA ILE A 424 20.13 -21.08 -26.90
C ILE A 424 21.62 -21.20 -27.28
N SER A 425 22.43 -20.21 -26.82
CA SER A 425 23.86 -20.15 -27.14
C SER A 425 24.74 -21.07 -26.28
N ASN A 426 24.29 -21.44 -25.06
CA ASN A 426 25.12 -22.09 -24.02
C ASN A 426 24.63 -23.48 -23.58
N SER A 427 23.93 -24.23 -24.41
CA SER A 427 23.33 -25.54 -24.06
C SER A 427 24.30 -26.62 -23.56
N LYS A 428 25.63 -26.40 -23.52
CA LYS A 428 26.64 -27.40 -23.13
C LYS A 428 27.76 -26.94 -22.17
N SER A 429 27.77 -25.71 -21.67
CA SER A 429 28.89 -25.20 -20.86
C SER A 429 28.58 -25.15 -19.36
N LYS A 430 29.28 -26.01 -18.56
CA LYS A 430 29.34 -25.91 -17.07
C LYS A 430 30.44 -24.93 -16.66
N THR A 431 30.35 -23.67 -17.06
CA THR A 431 31.33 -22.65 -16.65
C THR A 431 31.12 -22.30 -15.18
N LYS A 432 32.16 -22.39 -14.37
CA LYS A 432 32.16 -21.93 -12.99
C LYS A 432 31.97 -20.41 -12.97
N ILE A 433 30.98 -19.93 -12.27
CA ILE A 433 30.68 -18.50 -12.16
C ILE A 433 31.65 -17.85 -11.16
N ASP A 434 32.51 -16.94 -11.63
CA ASP A 434 33.35 -16.09 -10.79
C ASP A 434 32.80 -14.66 -10.77
N LEU A 435 32.13 -14.31 -9.68
CA LEU A 435 31.53 -12.98 -9.50
C LEU A 435 32.58 -11.86 -9.28
N LYS A 436 33.86 -12.18 -9.11
CA LYS A 436 34.93 -11.18 -9.03
C LYS A 436 35.15 -10.47 -10.37
N LEU A 437 34.73 -11.08 -11.46
CA LEU A 437 34.76 -10.50 -12.81
C LEU A 437 33.74 -9.36 -12.99
N LEU A 438 32.77 -9.23 -12.09
CA LEU A 438 31.88 -8.07 -12.01
C LEU A 438 32.61 -6.94 -11.26
N ASN A 439 33.28 -6.06 -12.00
CA ASN A 439 34.18 -5.04 -11.43
C ASN A 439 34.08 -3.67 -12.11
N THR A 440 33.24 -3.53 -13.14
CA THR A 440 33.00 -2.22 -13.75
C THR A 440 32.08 -1.35 -12.85
N PRO A 441 32.09 -0.03 -12.99
CA PRO A 441 31.16 0.85 -12.26
C PRO A 441 29.70 0.42 -12.46
N GLU A 442 29.33 0.04 -13.67
CA GLU A 442 27.97 -0.38 -14.05
C GLU A 442 27.58 -1.70 -13.41
N ASP A 443 28.51 -2.67 -13.35
CA ASP A 443 28.32 -3.93 -12.61
C ASP A 443 28.01 -3.63 -11.13
N MET A 444 28.81 -2.75 -10.53
CA MET A 444 28.69 -2.39 -9.12
C MET A 444 27.40 -1.62 -8.83
N ASP A 445 27.01 -0.67 -9.67
CA ASP A 445 25.79 0.12 -9.51
C ASP A 445 24.55 -0.74 -9.59
N LEU A 446 24.52 -1.68 -10.55
CA LEU A 446 23.41 -2.61 -10.65
C LEU A 446 23.36 -3.56 -9.43
N MET A 447 24.52 -4.09 -8.96
CA MET A 447 24.56 -4.91 -7.74
C MET A 447 24.09 -4.13 -6.50
N ARG A 448 24.48 -2.85 -6.35
CA ARG A 448 24.01 -1.97 -5.26
C ARG A 448 22.50 -1.85 -5.29
N GLN A 449 21.93 -1.60 -6.46
CA GLN A 449 20.49 -1.45 -6.60
C GLN A 449 19.76 -2.75 -6.26
N LEU A 450 20.27 -3.92 -6.67
CA LEU A 450 19.70 -5.22 -6.29
C LEU A 450 19.73 -5.43 -4.77
N ALA A 451 20.85 -5.10 -4.13
CA ALA A 451 21.06 -5.25 -2.70
C ALA A 451 20.14 -4.34 -1.83
N ARG A 452 19.59 -3.26 -2.41
CA ARG A 452 18.64 -2.33 -1.74
C ARG A 452 17.22 -2.87 -1.66
N PHE A 453 16.87 -3.95 -2.38
CA PHE A 453 15.49 -4.47 -2.40
C PHE A 453 14.92 -4.80 -1.01
N PRO A 454 15.65 -5.50 -0.10
CA PRO A 454 15.15 -5.81 1.24
C PRO A 454 14.79 -4.56 2.04
N GLU A 455 15.60 -3.51 1.88
CA GLU A 455 15.38 -2.24 2.54
C GLU A 455 14.17 -1.50 1.96
N ALA A 456 14.06 -1.42 0.64
CA ALA A 456 12.92 -0.79 -0.01
C ALA A 456 11.60 -1.45 0.42
N ALA A 457 11.56 -2.78 0.46
CA ALA A 457 10.39 -3.53 0.93
C ALA A 457 10.16 -3.31 2.45
N GLY A 458 11.24 -3.26 3.25
CA GLY A 458 11.18 -3.00 4.69
C GLY A 458 10.56 -1.65 5.00
N VAL A 459 11.13 -0.59 4.44
CA VAL A 459 10.69 0.80 4.67
C VAL A 459 9.29 1.06 4.10
N ALA A 460 8.95 0.46 2.95
CA ALA A 460 7.62 0.59 2.37
C ALA A 460 6.52 0.07 3.32
N GLY A 461 6.75 -1.04 4.01
CA GLY A 461 5.82 -1.56 4.99
C GLY A 461 5.84 -0.80 6.31
N GLU A 462 7.02 -0.47 6.83
CA GLU A 462 7.20 0.28 8.08
C GLU A 462 6.50 1.66 8.01
N LYS A 463 6.72 2.40 6.93
CA LYS A 463 6.13 3.73 6.71
C LYS A 463 4.73 3.70 6.09
N ARG A 464 4.17 2.53 5.78
CA ARG A 464 2.90 2.38 5.05
C ARG A 464 2.90 3.11 3.70
N GLN A 465 4.03 3.07 2.99
CA GLN A 465 4.30 3.84 1.78
C GLN A 465 4.64 2.95 0.57
N PRO A 466 3.65 2.34 -0.09
CA PRO A 466 3.87 1.50 -1.29
C PRO A 466 4.62 2.19 -2.43
N GLN A 467 4.53 3.53 -2.55
CA GLN A 467 5.26 4.31 -3.56
C GLN A 467 6.78 4.15 -3.49
N ILE A 468 7.33 3.72 -2.36
CA ILE A 468 8.75 3.42 -2.24
C ILE A 468 9.15 2.28 -3.17
N LEU A 469 8.31 1.23 -3.29
CA LEU A 469 8.56 0.14 -4.23
C LEU A 469 8.34 0.54 -5.70
N ALA A 470 7.39 1.42 -5.97
CA ALA A 470 7.20 1.96 -7.31
C ALA A 470 8.43 2.77 -7.77
N ARG A 471 8.99 3.61 -6.90
CA ARG A 471 10.24 4.34 -7.18
C ARG A 471 11.44 3.39 -7.29
N TYR A 472 11.51 2.39 -6.42
CA TYR A 472 12.57 1.40 -6.44
C TYR A 472 12.65 0.64 -7.78
N VAL A 473 11.51 0.20 -8.33
CA VAL A 473 11.50 -0.53 -9.60
C VAL A 473 11.87 0.34 -10.80
N LEU A 474 11.52 1.62 -10.77
CA LEU A 474 11.96 2.58 -11.81
C LEU A 474 13.47 2.80 -11.75
N GLU A 475 14.03 2.94 -10.56
CA GLU A 475 15.48 3.07 -10.39
C GLU A 475 16.21 1.78 -10.80
N LEU A 476 15.66 0.60 -10.47
CA LEU A 476 16.19 -0.67 -10.94
C LEU A 476 16.19 -0.76 -12.47
N ALA A 477 15.12 -0.31 -13.12
CA ALA A 477 15.06 -0.24 -14.58
C ALA A 477 16.11 0.70 -15.15
N ARG A 478 16.31 1.89 -14.54
CA ARG A 478 17.33 2.86 -14.94
C ARG A 478 18.74 2.28 -14.84
N GLN A 479 19.07 1.64 -13.73
CA GLN A 479 20.37 1.02 -13.51
C GLN A 479 20.63 -0.13 -14.48
N PHE A 480 19.60 -0.94 -14.74
CA PHE A 480 19.70 -2.00 -15.76
C PHE A 480 19.91 -1.45 -17.17
N HIS A 481 19.21 -0.38 -17.57
CA HIS A 481 19.42 0.23 -18.90
C HIS A 481 20.83 0.80 -19.04
N ASN A 482 21.34 1.52 -18.02
CA ASN A 482 22.71 2.04 -18.03
C ASN A 482 23.75 0.90 -18.15
N PHE A 483 23.59 -0.17 -17.38
CA PHE A 483 24.42 -1.37 -17.49
C PHE A 483 24.36 -1.97 -18.90
N TYR A 484 23.15 -2.15 -19.46
CA TYR A 484 22.96 -2.80 -20.75
C TYR A 484 23.50 -1.99 -21.94
N GLU A 485 23.52 -0.67 -21.84
CA GLU A 485 24.06 0.22 -22.88
C GLU A 485 25.59 0.19 -22.92
N LYS A 486 26.23 0.05 -21.76
CA LYS A 486 27.70 0.14 -21.65
C LYS A 486 28.39 -1.22 -21.65
N GLU A 487 27.71 -2.26 -21.16
CA GLU A 487 28.32 -3.55 -20.92
C GLU A 487 27.82 -4.62 -21.88
N ARG A 488 28.76 -5.18 -22.63
CA ARG A 488 28.46 -6.31 -23.51
C ARG A 488 28.22 -7.57 -22.68
N ILE A 489 27.15 -8.32 -22.96
CA ILE A 489 26.80 -9.57 -22.26
C ILE A 489 27.02 -10.75 -23.16
N ILE A 490 26.28 -10.83 -24.27
CA ILE A 490 26.35 -11.93 -25.24
C ILE A 490 27.51 -11.66 -26.20
N GLY A 491 28.39 -12.66 -26.39
CA GLY A 491 29.57 -12.55 -27.22
C GLY A 491 30.78 -11.94 -26.51
N GLU A 492 30.75 -11.81 -25.19
CA GLU A 492 31.88 -11.48 -24.32
C GLU A 492 32.69 -12.77 -24.03
N GLU A 493 33.88 -12.63 -23.42
CA GLU A 493 34.65 -13.76 -22.92
C GLU A 493 33.80 -14.66 -22.03
N LYS A 494 33.92 -15.98 -22.14
CA LYS A 494 33.02 -16.98 -21.51
C LYS A 494 32.84 -16.76 -19.98
N ASN A 495 33.91 -16.42 -19.26
CA ASN A 495 33.86 -16.25 -17.80
C ASN A 495 33.17 -14.95 -17.43
N ILE A 496 33.44 -13.86 -18.15
CA ILE A 496 32.78 -12.55 -17.97
C ILE A 496 31.29 -12.68 -18.33
N MET A 497 30.99 -13.33 -19.47
CA MET A 497 29.62 -13.59 -19.87
C MET A 497 28.86 -14.40 -18.82
N ALA A 498 29.48 -15.44 -18.22
CA ALA A 498 28.84 -16.22 -17.15
C ALA A 498 28.55 -15.37 -15.91
N ALA A 499 29.46 -14.52 -15.50
CA ALA A 499 29.29 -13.61 -14.36
C ALA A 499 28.17 -12.57 -14.64
N ARG A 500 28.16 -11.94 -15.82
CA ARG A 500 27.12 -10.97 -16.22
C ARG A 500 25.76 -11.61 -16.38
N LEU A 501 25.67 -12.84 -16.89
CA LEU A 501 24.42 -13.59 -16.95
C LEU A 501 23.87 -13.91 -15.54
N ALA A 502 24.74 -14.17 -14.57
CA ALA A 502 24.32 -14.34 -13.17
C ALA A 502 23.75 -13.03 -12.59
N LEU A 503 24.36 -11.89 -12.88
CA LEU A 503 23.85 -10.58 -12.52
C LEU A 503 22.48 -10.31 -13.16
N ILE A 504 22.33 -10.57 -14.45
CA ILE A 504 21.05 -10.44 -15.19
C ILE A 504 19.98 -11.40 -14.64
N GLN A 505 20.36 -12.62 -14.27
CA GLN A 505 19.44 -13.56 -13.62
C GLN A 505 18.93 -13.04 -12.27
N ALA A 506 19.81 -12.47 -11.45
CA ALA A 506 19.43 -11.83 -10.18
C ALA A 506 18.53 -10.61 -10.41
N THR A 507 18.84 -9.80 -11.43
CA THR A 507 18.00 -8.64 -11.82
C THR A 507 16.59 -9.08 -12.17
N LEU A 508 16.41 -10.18 -12.92
CA LEU A 508 15.08 -10.73 -13.22
C LEU A 508 14.35 -11.19 -11.95
N ILE A 509 15.05 -11.79 -11.00
CA ILE A 509 14.47 -12.23 -9.72
C ILE A 509 13.93 -11.02 -8.95
N ILE A 510 14.70 -9.95 -8.87
CA ILE A 510 14.28 -8.74 -8.15
C ILE A 510 13.13 -8.03 -8.86
N PHE A 511 13.15 -7.92 -10.20
CA PHE A 511 11.98 -7.42 -10.94
C PHE A 511 10.72 -8.24 -10.63
N LYS A 512 10.81 -9.58 -10.68
CA LYS A 512 9.68 -10.47 -10.37
C LYS A 512 9.16 -10.27 -8.95
N ASN A 513 10.05 -10.17 -7.96
CA ASN A 513 9.69 -9.96 -6.58
C ASN A 513 8.99 -8.60 -6.39
N THR A 514 9.55 -7.53 -6.94
CA THR A 514 8.99 -6.18 -6.84
C THR A 514 7.64 -6.06 -7.54
N PHE A 515 7.53 -6.55 -8.78
CA PHE A 515 6.26 -6.53 -9.51
C PHE A 515 5.18 -7.40 -8.84
N LYS A 516 5.55 -8.53 -8.25
CA LYS A 516 4.63 -9.35 -7.47
C LYS A 516 4.06 -8.57 -6.28
N LEU A 517 4.91 -7.85 -5.53
CA LEU A 517 4.46 -7.00 -4.42
C LEU A 517 3.54 -5.88 -4.89
N LEU A 518 3.88 -5.23 -5.99
CA LEU A 518 3.06 -4.17 -6.60
C LEU A 518 1.78 -4.69 -7.27
N GLY A 519 1.66 -6.00 -7.49
CA GLY A 519 0.52 -6.61 -8.20
C GLY A 519 0.51 -6.29 -9.69
N ILE A 520 1.68 -6.08 -10.31
CA ILE A 520 1.89 -5.73 -11.71
C ILE A 520 2.44 -6.93 -12.48
N SER A 521 2.01 -7.10 -13.72
CA SER A 521 2.47 -8.20 -14.56
C SER A 521 3.80 -7.88 -15.25
N ILE A 522 4.54 -8.92 -15.66
CA ILE A 522 5.66 -8.80 -16.59
C ILE A 522 5.21 -9.43 -17.90
N PRO A 523 5.00 -8.64 -18.97
CA PRO A 523 4.63 -9.16 -20.28
C PRO A 523 5.68 -10.15 -20.83
N ASP A 524 5.27 -10.98 -21.78
CA ASP A 524 6.23 -11.87 -22.44
C ASP A 524 7.00 -11.19 -23.56
N LYS A 525 6.40 -10.17 -24.17
CA LYS A 525 6.96 -9.31 -25.23
C LYS A 525 6.44 -7.90 -25.09
N MET A 526 7.24 -6.92 -25.47
CA MET A 526 6.91 -5.51 -25.65
C MET A 526 7.58 -5.00 -26.93
#